data_ae13ec04d198abe4f670734f870bff7b
#
_entry.id   ae13ec04d198abe4f670734f870bff7b
#
_cell.length_a   1.000
_cell.length_b   1.000
_cell.length_c   1.000
_cell.angle_alpha   90.00
_cell.angle_beta   90.00
_cell.angle_gamma   90.00
#
_symmetry.space_group_name_H-M   'P 1'
#
loop_
_entity.id
_entity.type
_entity.pdbx_description
1 polymer ?
#
loop_
_entity_poly.entity_id
_entity_poly.type
_entity_poly.pdbx_seq_one_letter_code
_entity_poly.pdbx_strand_id
1 'polypeptide(L)'
;WLASGALAVAIVAVFLVAGLAVVRVARWLDLGPRVVLGTALLGLLSHPFGDLVTGTPPQFLYPADVSLVSSRVVLHPDPTLHLLGAFVVELAAIWLALFALASLRGWQLLPRVRPRAALGVGYAAAVFAIPAPTLQLSWPFVFSVLGVGLVGIPLRIRAQVDDRWYTVVTALTAVTLAVLAYATAYLLVG
;
A
#
# COMPACT_ATOMS: atom_id res chain seq x y z
N TRP A 1 7.18 32.80 9.46
CA TRP A 1 7.05 33.02 8.00
C TRP A 1 8.07 32.24 7.20
N LEU A 2 9.37 32.23 7.54
CA LEU A 2 10.40 31.45 6.84
C LEU A 2 10.17 29.93 6.97
N ALA A 3 9.80 29.47 8.16
CA ALA A 3 9.52 28.04 8.41
C ALA A 3 8.29 27.54 7.63
N SER A 4 7.24 28.35 7.52
CA SER A 4 6.04 27.98 6.74
C SER A 4 6.31 27.99 5.23
N GLY A 5 7.17 28.90 4.75
CA GLY A 5 7.60 28.90 3.35
C GLY A 5 8.45 27.67 3.00
N ALA A 6 9.40 27.30 3.86
CA ALA A 6 10.22 26.11 3.67
C ALA A 6 9.38 24.82 3.68
N LEU A 7 8.38 24.74 4.58
CA LEU A 7 7.46 23.60 4.62
C LEU A 7 6.63 23.49 3.34
N ALA A 8 6.09 24.62 2.84
CA ALA A 8 5.32 24.63 1.60
C ALA A 8 6.17 24.17 0.40
N VAL A 9 7.42 24.64 0.29
CA VAL A 9 8.36 24.20 -0.75
C VAL A 9 8.68 22.71 -0.63
N ALA A 10 8.89 22.21 0.60
CA ALA A 10 9.14 20.80 0.84
C ALA A 10 7.94 19.93 0.41
N ILE A 11 6.72 20.34 0.75
CA ILE A 11 5.50 19.63 0.33
C ILE A 11 5.38 19.60 -1.20
N VAL A 12 5.56 20.73 -1.88
CA VAL A 12 5.54 20.80 -3.34
C VAL A 12 6.60 19.89 -3.94
N ALA A 13 7.82 19.89 -3.40
CA ALA A 13 8.89 19.04 -3.87
C ALA A 13 8.55 17.54 -3.71
N VAL A 14 7.96 17.13 -2.58
CA VAL A 14 7.52 15.76 -2.35
C VAL A 14 6.45 15.35 -3.37
N PHE A 15 5.45 16.20 -3.63
CA PHE A 15 4.42 15.92 -4.65
C PHE A 15 4.99 15.83 -6.06
N LEU A 16 5.96 16.68 -6.42
CA LEU A 16 6.64 16.60 -7.71
C LEU A 16 7.43 15.29 -7.86
N VAL A 17 8.20 14.92 -6.84
CA VAL A 17 8.96 13.65 -6.85
C VAL A 17 8.01 12.45 -6.92
N ALA A 18 6.93 12.45 -6.14
CA ALA A 18 5.91 11.41 -6.18
C ALA A 18 5.25 11.33 -7.57
N GLY A 19 4.88 12.46 -8.16
CA GLY A 19 4.32 12.54 -9.51
C GLY A 19 5.28 11.99 -10.57
N LEU A 20 6.56 12.35 -10.51
CA LEU A 20 7.60 11.82 -11.42
C LEU A 20 7.78 10.30 -11.23
N ALA A 21 7.77 9.80 -10.00
CA ALA A 21 7.85 8.38 -9.69
C ALA A 21 6.65 7.63 -10.29
N VAL A 22 5.43 8.15 -10.12
CA VAL A 22 4.19 7.60 -10.70
C VAL A 22 4.28 7.54 -12.23
N VAL A 23 4.71 8.63 -12.88
CA VAL A 23 4.89 8.65 -14.35
C VAL A 23 5.94 7.64 -14.80
N ARG A 24 7.03 7.50 -14.05
CA ARG A 24 8.09 6.53 -14.37
C ARG A 24 7.62 5.09 -14.23
N VAL A 25 6.89 4.78 -13.16
CA VAL A 25 6.25 3.45 -12.97
C VAL A 25 5.24 3.18 -14.07
N ALA A 26 4.43 4.17 -14.44
CA ALA A 26 3.48 4.06 -15.52
C ALA A 26 4.14 3.69 -16.87
N ARG A 27 5.20 4.40 -17.22
CA ARG A 27 5.99 4.09 -18.41
C ARG A 27 6.63 2.72 -18.32
N TRP A 28 7.09 2.33 -17.12
CA TRP A 28 7.63 1.01 -16.89
C TRP A 28 6.59 -0.10 -17.06
N LEU A 29 5.33 0.15 -16.73
CA LEU A 29 4.20 -0.76 -16.89
C LEU A 29 3.48 -0.63 -18.25
N ASP A 30 3.96 0.25 -19.13
CA ASP A 30 3.33 0.57 -20.41
C ASP A 30 1.87 1.05 -20.29
N LEU A 31 1.63 1.90 -19.28
CA LEU A 31 0.35 2.54 -19.02
C LEU A 31 0.31 3.94 -19.64
N GLY A 32 -0.83 4.28 -20.26
CA GLY A 32 -1.04 5.62 -20.81
C GLY A 32 -1.01 6.69 -19.71
N PRO A 33 -0.29 7.83 -19.91
CA PRO A 33 -0.12 8.85 -18.85
C PRO A 33 -1.43 9.45 -18.36
N ARG A 34 -2.45 9.55 -19.21
CA ARG A 34 -3.79 10.05 -18.82
C ARG A 34 -4.51 9.13 -17.84
N VAL A 35 -4.40 7.81 -18.04
CA VAL A 35 -4.99 6.81 -17.15
C VAL A 35 -4.31 6.86 -15.79
N VAL A 36 -2.98 6.98 -15.80
CA VAL A 36 -2.19 7.03 -14.57
C VAL A 36 -2.46 8.31 -13.77
N LEU A 37 -2.52 9.45 -14.44
CA LEU A 37 -2.87 10.72 -13.77
C LEU A 37 -4.31 10.68 -13.24
N GLY A 38 -5.26 10.12 -13.98
CA GLY A 38 -6.64 9.96 -13.53
C GLY A 38 -6.76 9.07 -12.31
N THR A 39 -6.07 7.92 -12.31
CA THR A 39 -6.05 6.99 -11.16
C THR A 39 -5.30 7.57 -9.96
N ALA A 40 -4.20 8.27 -10.17
CA ALA A 40 -3.48 8.96 -9.11
C ALA A 40 -4.34 10.07 -8.46
N LEU A 41 -5.06 10.84 -9.27
CA LEU A 41 -5.98 11.87 -8.79
C LEU A 41 -7.14 11.24 -8.00
N LEU A 42 -7.74 10.16 -8.49
CA LEU A 42 -8.77 9.42 -7.77
C LEU A 42 -8.24 8.86 -6.44
N GLY A 43 -7.02 8.31 -6.43
CA GLY A 43 -6.36 7.85 -5.22
C GLY A 43 -6.13 8.98 -4.23
N LEU A 44 -5.68 10.14 -4.69
CA LEU A 44 -5.49 11.32 -3.86
C LEU A 44 -6.83 11.82 -3.26
N LEU A 45 -7.89 11.87 -4.06
CA LEU A 45 -9.22 12.29 -3.61
C LEU A 45 -9.88 11.27 -2.66
N SER A 46 -9.53 9.99 -2.79
CA SER A 46 -10.03 8.93 -1.90
C SER A 46 -9.22 8.79 -0.60
N HIS A 47 -8.00 9.34 -0.54
CA HIS A 47 -7.13 9.25 0.64
C HIS A 47 -7.79 9.69 1.95
N PRO A 48 -8.55 10.80 2.02
CA PRO A 48 -9.24 11.22 3.25
C PRO A 48 -10.21 10.18 3.81
N PHE A 49 -10.75 9.30 2.95
CA PHE A 49 -11.61 8.20 3.40
C PHE A 49 -10.81 7.08 4.07
N GLY A 50 -9.56 6.85 3.65
CA GLY A 50 -8.61 5.96 4.33
C GLY A 50 -8.26 6.47 5.73
N ASP A 51 -8.12 7.79 5.89
CA ASP A 51 -7.81 8.43 7.16
C ASP A 51 -8.91 8.25 8.21
N LEU A 52 -10.15 7.95 7.81
CA LEU A 52 -11.23 7.60 8.74
C LEU A 52 -10.90 6.36 9.58
N VAL A 53 -10.06 5.47 9.08
CA VAL A 53 -9.66 4.23 9.77
C VAL A 53 -8.33 4.41 10.50
N THR A 54 -7.38 5.13 9.91
CA THR A 54 -5.99 5.21 10.40
C THR A 54 -5.66 6.49 11.16
N GLY A 55 -6.36 7.58 10.87
CA GLY A 55 -6.07 8.92 11.39
C GLY A 55 -7.17 9.56 12.24
N THR A 56 -7.04 10.86 12.41
CA THR A 56 -8.13 11.72 12.87
C THR A 56 -9.04 12.00 11.67
N PRO A 57 -10.37 12.05 11.87
CA PRO A 57 -11.29 12.35 10.79
C PRO A 57 -10.91 13.65 10.08
N PRO A 58 -10.75 13.65 8.75
CA PRO A 58 -10.34 14.83 8.02
C PRO A 58 -11.47 15.87 8.00
N GLN A 59 -11.11 17.15 8.08
CA GLN A 59 -12.03 18.25 7.85
C GLN A 59 -12.21 18.45 6.34
N PHE A 60 -13.18 17.77 5.76
CA PHE A 60 -13.43 17.80 4.32
C PHE A 60 -13.74 19.19 3.75
N LEU A 61 -14.24 20.09 4.59
CA LEU A 61 -14.68 21.43 4.21
C LEU A 61 -13.77 22.53 4.75
N TYR A 62 -12.49 22.22 5.03
CA TYR A 62 -11.55 23.25 5.47
C TYR A 62 -11.57 24.47 4.53
N PRO A 63 -11.63 25.72 5.04
CA PRO A 63 -11.41 26.15 6.43
C PRO A 63 -12.66 26.15 7.33
N ALA A 64 -13.82 25.71 6.85
CA ALA A 64 -14.99 25.56 7.71
C ALA A 64 -14.78 24.37 8.66
N ASP A 65 -15.02 24.61 9.97
CA ASP A 65 -14.90 23.59 11.01
C ASP A 65 -16.12 22.65 11.00
N VAL A 66 -16.30 21.95 9.88
CA VAL A 66 -17.37 20.98 9.68
C VAL A 66 -16.75 19.61 9.52
N SER A 67 -16.92 18.77 10.53
CA SER A 67 -16.56 17.36 10.47
C SER A 67 -17.78 16.53 10.06
N LEU A 68 -17.68 15.81 8.93
CA LEU A 68 -18.72 14.87 8.49
C LEU A 68 -18.75 13.61 9.36
N VAL A 69 -17.64 13.28 10.00
CA VAL A 69 -17.46 12.13 10.88
C VAL A 69 -16.76 12.60 12.14
N SER A 70 -17.37 12.38 13.30
CA SER A 70 -16.86 12.88 14.59
C SER A 70 -15.75 12.03 15.19
N SER A 71 -15.61 10.78 14.77
CA SER A 71 -14.62 9.84 15.29
C SER A 71 -14.13 8.90 14.21
N ARG A 72 -12.89 8.40 14.37
CA ARG A 72 -12.38 7.37 13.47
C ARG A 72 -13.17 6.06 13.56
N VAL A 73 -13.20 5.32 12.47
CA VAL A 73 -13.76 3.98 12.44
C VAL A 73 -12.77 3.01 13.09
N VAL A 74 -13.18 2.35 14.16
CA VAL A 74 -12.37 1.34 14.86
C VAL A 74 -12.74 -0.03 14.32
N LEU A 75 -11.82 -0.70 13.61
CA LEU A 75 -12.03 -2.04 13.06
C LEU A 75 -11.94 -3.13 14.14
N HIS A 76 -11.08 -2.94 15.15
CA HIS A 76 -10.91 -3.87 16.26
C HIS A 76 -10.45 -3.12 17.51
N PRO A 77 -10.86 -3.54 18.74
CA PRO A 77 -10.43 -2.95 20.01
C PRO A 77 -8.91 -3.07 20.24
N ASP A 78 -8.31 -4.19 19.87
CA ASP A 78 -6.85 -4.38 19.92
C ASP A 78 -6.17 -3.47 18.88
N PRO A 79 -5.19 -2.61 19.29
CA PRO A 79 -4.54 -1.66 18.39
C PRO A 79 -3.77 -2.31 17.24
N THR A 80 -3.19 -3.48 17.47
CA THR A 80 -2.43 -4.23 16.47
C THR A 80 -3.38 -4.85 15.43
N LEU A 81 -4.45 -5.48 15.88
CA LEU A 81 -5.46 -6.04 14.98
C LEU A 81 -6.20 -4.95 14.20
N HIS A 82 -6.40 -3.78 14.82
CA HIS A 82 -6.93 -2.62 14.11
C HIS A 82 -6.02 -2.19 12.96
N LEU A 83 -4.71 -2.02 13.21
CA LEU A 83 -3.74 -1.67 12.16
C LEU A 83 -3.65 -2.75 11.07
N LEU A 84 -3.55 -4.01 11.47
CA LEU A 84 -3.48 -5.12 10.52
C LEU A 84 -4.74 -5.20 9.66
N GLY A 85 -5.92 -4.97 10.26
CA GLY A 85 -7.19 -4.89 9.56
C GLY A 85 -7.21 -3.75 8.53
N ALA A 86 -6.77 -2.55 8.91
CA ALA A 86 -6.64 -1.42 7.99
C ALA A 86 -5.72 -1.76 6.82
N PHE A 87 -4.56 -2.35 7.10
CA PHE A 87 -3.60 -2.76 6.08
C PHE A 87 -4.16 -3.82 5.12
N VAL A 88 -4.94 -4.78 5.64
CA VAL A 88 -5.64 -5.78 4.81
C VAL A 88 -6.69 -5.13 3.90
N VAL A 89 -7.43 -4.12 4.38
CA VAL A 89 -8.38 -3.35 3.57
C VAL A 89 -7.66 -2.62 2.43
N GLU A 90 -6.52 -1.98 2.72
CA GLU A 90 -5.69 -1.33 1.70
C GLU A 90 -5.18 -2.33 0.65
N LEU A 91 -4.66 -3.48 1.09
CA LEU A 91 -4.24 -4.54 0.17
C LEU A 91 -5.39 -5.07 -0.69
N ALA A 92 -6.57 -5.23 -0.10
CA ALA A 92 -7.76 -5.64 -0.84
C ALA A 92 -8.13 -4.62 -1.93
N ALA A 93 -8.06 -3.31 -1.62
CA ALA A 93 -8.29 -2.26 -2.60
C ALA A 93 -7.26 -2.30 -3.75
N ILE A 94 -5.97 -2.54 -3.44
CA ILE A 94 -4.91 -2.71 -4.45
C ILE A 94 -5.21 -3.93 -5.33
N TRP A 95 -5.61 -5.07 -4.74
CA TRP A 95 -5.99 -6.25 -5.50
C TRP A 95 -7.20 -6.01 -6.40
N LEU A 96 -8.25 -5.35 -5.90
CA LEU A 96 -9.41 -4.99 -6.71
C LEU A 96 -9.04 -4.11 -7.90
N ALA A 97 -8.18 -3.11 -7.68
CA ALA A 97 -7.66 -2.26 -8.77
C ALA A 97 -6.87 -3.08 -9.80
N LEU A 98 -6.03 -4.01 -9.33
CA LEU A 98 -5.24 -4.88 -10.19
C LEU A 98 -6.12 -5.86 -10.99
N PHE A 99 -7.15 -6.44 -10.36
CA PHE A 99 -8.13 -7.28 -11.04
C PHE A 99 -8.94 -6.51 -12.08
N ALA A 100 -9.38 -5.28 -11.76
CA ALA A 100 -10.08 -4.42 -12.70
C ALA A 100 -9.20 -4.11 -13.91
N LEU A 101 -7.94 -3.73 -13.69
CA LEU A 101 -6.97 -3.48 -14.75
C LEU A 101 -6.72 -4.71 -15.62
N ALA A 102 -6.56 -5.88 -14.99
CA ALA A 102 -6.35 -7.15 -15.68
C ALA A 102 -7.56 -7.51 -16.55
N SER A 103 -8.78 -7.31 -16.03
CA SER A 103 -10.02 -7.55 -16.77
C SER A 103 -10.12 -6.64 -17.99
N LEU A 104 -9.79 -5.35 -17.86
CA LEU A 104 -9.76 -4.39 -18.96
C LEU A 104 -8.73 -4.75 -20.05
N ARG A 105 -7.66 -5.47 -19.67
CA ARG A 105 -6.57 -5.89 -20.55
C ARG A 105 -6.72 -7.32 -21.05
N GLY A 106 -7.75 -8.06 -20.62
CA GLY A 106 -7.94 -9.48 -20.94
C GLY A 106 -6.83 -10.38 -20.33
N TRP A 107 -6.23 -9.98 -19.21
CA TRP A 107 -5.14 -10.71 -18.58
C TRP A 107 -5.62 -11.65 -17.50
N GLN A 108 -4.92 -12.77 -17.38
CA GLN A 108 -5.06 -13.68 -16.24
C GLN A 108 -3.95 -13.38 -15.22
N LEU A 109 -4.33 -13.01 -13.98
CA LEU A 109 -3.36 -12.64 -12.94
C LEU A 109 -2.74 -13.86 -12.25
N LEU A 110 -3.56 -14.85 -11.90
CA LEU A 110 -3.10 -16.01 -11.11
C LEU A 110 -1.92 -16.78 -11.73
N PRO A 111 -1.90 -17.08 -13.06
CA PRO A 111 -0.75 -17.73 -13.69
C PRO A 111 0.53 -16.88 -13.65
N ARG A 112 0.42 -15.59 -13.33
CA ARG A 112 1.56 -14.66 -13.25
C ARG A 112 2.23 -14.64 -11.87
N VAL A 113 1.66 -15.32 -10.88
CA VAL A 113 2.30 -15.45 -9.56
C VAL A 113 3.43 -16.47 -9.63
N ARG A 114 4.62 -16.06 -9.24
CA ARG A 114 5.76 -16.98 -9.14
C ARG A 114 5.76 -17.70 -7.79
N PRO A 115 6.15 -18.99 -7.72
CA PRO A 115 6.12 -19.77 -6.47
C PRO A 115 6.89 -19.14 -5.30
N ARG A 116 7.92 -18.34 -5.60
CA ARG A 116 8.70 -17.62 -4.57
C ARG A 116 7.88 -16.62 -3.74
N ALA A 117 6.68 -16.21 -4.19
CA ALA A 117 5.77 -15.41 -3.39
C ALA A 117 5.41 -16.10 -2.06
N ALA A 118 5.44 -17.45 -2.01
CA ALA A 118 5.20 -18.22 -0.80
C ALA A 118 6.23 -17.94 0.31
N LEU A 119 7.40 -17.38 -0.01
CA LEU A 119 8.36 -16.93 1.00
C LEU A 119 7.79 -15.86 1.93
N GLY A 120 6.74 -15.14 1.49
CA GLY A 120 6.01 -14.20 2.35
C GLY A 120 5.44 -14.86 3.60
N VAL A 121 5.08 -16.14 3.55
CA VAL A 121 4.56 -16.87 4.72
C VAL A 121 5.59 -16.92 5.85
N GLY A 122 6.89 -16.97 5.53
CA GLY A 122 7.96 -16.96 6.53
C GLY A 122 7.99 -15.69 7.40
N TYR A 123 7.32 -14.63 6.96
CA TYR A 123 7.19 -13.38 7.74
C TYR A 123 6.37 -13.56 9.03
N ALA A 124 5.66 -14.68 9.21
CA ALA A 124 5.05 -15.04 10.49
C ALA A 124 6.04 -14.97 11.65
N ALA A 125 7.31 -15.33 11.43
CA ALA A 125 8.35 -15.27 12.45
C ALA A 125 8.66 -13.85 12.94
N ALA A 126 8.29 -12.82 12.20
CA ALA A 126 8.49 -11.43 12.58
C ALA A 126 7.70 -11.05 13.84
N VAL A 127 6.67 -11.80 14.23
CA VAL A 127 5.93 -11.58 15.48
C VAL A 127 6.83 -11.67 16.71
N PHE A 128 7.92 -12.42 16.63
CA PHE A 128 8.91 -12.56 17.70
C PHE A 128 10.08 -11.57 17.59
N ALA A 129 10.23 -10.89 16.46
CA ALA A 129 11.41 -10.08 16.16
C ALA A 129 11.14 -8.58 16.15
N ILE A 130 9.92 -8.16 15.85
CA ILE A 130 9.53 -6.75 15.78
C ILE A 130 8.44 -6.44 16.82
N PRO A 131 8.39 -5.20 17.34
CA PRO A 131 7.31 -4.78 18.22
C PRO A 131 5.95 -4.95 17.52
N ALA A 132 4.92 -5.31 18.29
CA ALA A 132 3.56 -5.39 17.78
C ALA A 132 3.16 -4.05 17.14
N PRO A 133 2.76 -4.03 15.86
CA PRO A 133 2.51 -2.78 15.15
C PRO A 133 1.24 -2.11 15.64
N THR A 134 1.31 -0.81 15.88
CA THR A 134 0.18 0.04 16.23
C THR A 134 0.17 1.27 15.32
N LEU A 135 -0.88 2.07 15.33
CA LEU A 135 -0.91 3.31 14.54
C LEU A 135 0.24 4.26 14.89
N GLN A 136 0.71 4.26 16.15
CA GLN A 136 1.83 5.08 16.61
C GLN A 136 3.20 4.48 16.24
N LEU A 137 3.25 3.14 16.14
CA LEU A 137 4.49 2.41 15.85
C LEU A 137 4.26 1.40 14.71
N SER A 138 3.90 1.91 13.54
CA SER A 138 3.63 1.07 12.37
C SER A 138 4.84 0.88 11.46
N TRP A 139 5.79 1.82 11.47
CA TRP A 139 6.87 1.87 10.49
C TRP A 139 7.77 0.62 10.44
N PRO A 140 8.16 -0.07 11.57
CA PRO A 140 8.99 -1.27 11.45
C PRO A 140 8.26 -2.38 10.72
N PHE A 141 6.96 -2.55 10.99
CA PHE A 141 6.11 -3.51 10.32
C PHE A 141 5.94 -3.15 8.83
N VAL A 142 5.52 -1.91 8.54
CA VAL A 142 5.24 -1.47 7.15
C VAL A 142 6.47 -1.62 6.27
N PHE A 143 7.63 -1.10 6.69
CA PHE A 143 8.83 -1.20 5.86
C PHE A 143 9.35 -2.63 5.73
N SER A 144 9.29 -3.43 6.77
CA SER A 144 9.76 -4.82 6.70
C SER A 144 8.83 -5.69 5.85
N VAL A 145 7.50 -5.53 5.98
CA VAL A 145 6.54 -6.29 5.15
C VAL A 145 6.60 -5.86 3.67
N LEU A 146 6.77 -4.56 3.39
CA LEU A 146 7.01 -4.10 2.02
C LEU A 146 8.35 -4.62 1.48
N GLY A 147 9.37 -4.74 2.33
CA GLY A 147 10.64 -5.38 1.99
C GLY A 147 10.49 -6.82 1.51
N VAL A 148 9.49 -7.56 2.02
CA VAL A 148 9.17 -8.90 1.50
C VAL A 148 8.76 -8.85 0.02
N GLY A 149 8.18 -7.76 -0.45
CA GLY A 149 7.85 -7.55 -1.85
C GLY A 149 9.06 -7.61 -2.80
N LEU A 150 10.29 -7.39 -2.30
CA LEU A 150 11.53 -7.52 -3.08
C LEU A 150 11.70 -8.93 -3.67
N VAL A 151 11.08 -9.93 -3.06
CA VAL A 151 10.99 -11.30 -3.61
C VAL A 151 10.39 -11.31 -5.01
N GLY A 152 9.55 -10.34 -5.35
CA GLY A 152 9.00 -10.15 -6.69
C GLY A 152 10.06 -9.81 -7.74
N ILE A 153 11.17 -9.17 -7.36
CA ILE A 153 12.18 -8.68 -8.29
C ILE A 153 12.90 -9.85 -8.97
N PRO A 154 12.95 -9.90 -10.31
CA PRO A 154 13.69 -10.94 -11.02
C PRO A 154 15.20 -10.74 -10.81
N LEU A 155 15.91 -11.83 -10.57
CA LEU A 155 17.38 -11.83 -10.47
C LEU A 155 18.09 -11.53 -11.81
N ARG A 156 17.34 -11.47 -12.91
CA ARG A 156 17.86 -11.19 -14.26
C ARG A 156 17.60 -9.74 -14.63
N ILE A 157 18.65 -9.03 -15.06
CA ILE A 157 18.67 -7.60 -15.38
C ILE A 157 17.86 -7.24 -16.65
N ARG A 158 17.56 -8.19 -17.54
CA ARG A 158 16.78 -7.96 -18.77
C ARG A 158 15.41 -8.62 -18.67
N ALA A 159 14.48 -7.91 -18.05
CA ALA A 159 13.07 -8.34 -17.98
C ALA A 159 12.31 -7.77 -19.20
N GLN A 160 11.57 -8.60 -19.92
CA GLN A 160 10.60 -8.18 -20.93
C GLN A 160 9.38 -7.51 -20.24
N VAL A 161 8.52 -6.81 -21.00
CA VAL A 161 7.34 -6.11 -20.44
C VAL A 161 6.44 -7.07 -19.64
N ASP A 162 6.25 -8.29 -20.13
CA ASP A 162 5.49 -9.32 -19.42
C ASP A 162 6.12 -9.70 -18.07
N ASP A 163 7.44 -9.70 -17.97
CA ASP A 163 8.15 -9.98 -16.71
C ASP A 163 7.89 -8.93 -15.63
N ARG A 164 7.55 -7.69 -16.01
CA ARG A 164 7.25 -6.60 -15.07
C ARG A 164 5.94 -6.86 -14.32
N TRP A 165 4.92 -7.33 -15.03
CA TRP A 165 3.65 -7.70 -14.40
C TRP A 165 3.79 -8.93 -13.51
N TYR A 166 4.56 -9.92 -13.92
CA TYR A 166 4.93 -11.04 -13.04
C TYR A 166 5.64 -10.54 -11.77
N THR A 167 6.50 -9.54 -11.88
CA THR A 167 7.18 -8.93 -10.74
C THR A 167 6.18 -8.28 -9.79
N VAL A 168 5.29 -7.42 -10.30
CA VAL A 168 4.30 -6.70 -9.49
C VAL A 168 3.34 -7.68 -8.80
N VAL A 169 2.76 -8.62 -9.54
CA VAL A 169 1.81 -9.59 -8.99
C VAL A 169 2.47 -10.51 -7.96
N THR A 170 3.70 -10.96 -8.23
CA THR A 170 4.46 -11.81 -7.29
C THR A 170 4.82 -11.03 -6.01
N ALA A 171 5.26 -9.78 -6.14
CA ALA A 171 5.58 -8.91 -5.00
C ALA A 171 4.35 -8.67 -4.13
N LEU A 172 3.23 -8.29 -4.75
CA LEU A 172 1.98 -8.04 -4.03
C LEU A 172 1.46 -9.31 -3.35
N THR A 173 1.56 -10.46 -4.01
CA THR A 173 1.20 -11.75 -3.40
C THR A 173 2.07 -12.06 -2.19
N ALA A 174 3.39 -11.84 -2.29
CA ALA A 174 4.31 -12.07 -1.18
C ALA A 174 4.00 -11.16 0.02
N VAL A 175 3.73 -9.87 -0.22
CA VAL A 175 3.32 -8.91 0.80
C VAL A 175 2.01 -9.34 1.45
N THR A 176 1.02 -9.73 0.65
CA THR A 176 -0.29 -10.17 1.16
C THR A 176 -0.14 -11.42 2.05
N LEU A 177 0.63 -12.41 1.60
CA LEU A 177 0.92 -13.60 2.39
C LEU A 177 1.67 -13.26 3.68
N ALA A 178 2.59 -12.32 3.64
CA ALA A 178 3.34 -11.86 4.82
C ALA A 178 2.43 -11.22 5.86
N VAL A 179 1.53 -10.33 5.44
CA VAL A 179 0.55 -9.68 6.35
C VAL A 179 -0.38 -10.71 6.98
N LEU A 180 -0.94 -11.61 6.17
CA LEU A 180 -1.86 -12.64 6.66
C LEU A 180 -1.15 -13.62 7.59
N ALA A 181 0.08 -14.02 7.27
CA ALA A 181 0.89 -14.91 8.10
C ALA A 181 1.25 -14.26 9.44
N TYR A 182 1.64 -12.97 9.43
CA TYR A 182 1.88 -12.21 10.66
C TYR A 182 0.62 -12.08 11.50
N ALA A 183 -0.51 -11.71 10.91
CA ALA A 183 -1.79 -11.57 11.61
C ALA A 183 -2.23 -12.89 12.25
N THR A 184 -2.08 -14.01 11.52
CA THR A 184 -2.37 -15.34 12.04
C THR A 184 -1.44 -15.70 13.21
N ALA A 185 -0.14 -15.47 13.06
CA ALA A 185 0.83 -15.73 14.13
C ALA A 185 0.53 -14.87 15.36
N TYR A 186 0.22 -13.58 15.18
CA TYR A 186 -0.16 -12.68 16.28
C TYR A 186 -1.38 -13.19 17.04
N LEU A 187 -2.42 -13.66 16.34
CA LEU A 187 -3.62 -14.23 16.97
C LEU A 187 -3.38 -15.56 17.71
N LEU A 188 -2.32 -16.30 17.34
CA LEU A 188 -1.99 -17.57 17.98
C LEU A 188 -1.07 -17.41 19.19
N VAL A 189 -0.30 -16.33 19.25
CA VAL A 189 0.71 -16.08 20.30
C VAL A 189 0.24 -15.06 21.34
N GLY A 190 -0.63 -14.13 20.95
CA GLY A 190 -1.23 -13.10 21.81
C GLY A 190 -2.54 -13.57 22.39
#